data_15b204ca1aec15b1f229c68a4ec540ec
#
_entry.id   15b204ca1aec15b1f229c68a4ec540ec
#
_cell.length_a   1.000
_cell.length_b   1.000
_cell.length_c   1.000
_cell.angle_alpha   90.00
_cell.angle_beta   90.00
_cell.angle_gamma   90.00
#
_symmetry.space_group_name_H-M   'P 1'
#
loop_
_entity.id
_entity.type
_entity.pdbx_description
1 polymer ?
#
loop_
_entity_poly.entity_id
_entity_poly.type
_entity_poly.pdbx_seq_one_letter_code
_entity_poly.pdbx_strand_id
1 'polypeptide(L)'
;MYKRQILDWYLANTDLQIAGPEDDPGVRSVRRIYEHYKKHDYRTVVMGASFRNAGEIEALAGCDRLTISPDLMEGLAADHADLPRQLIPAQDILKAPPALSEGEFRWAVNEDQMVTEKLAEGIRRFAADQLRLEQLLAADH
;
A
#
# COMPACT_ATOMS: atom_id res chain seq x y z
N MET A 1 1.75 -6.14 -2.87
CA MET A 1 1.90 -5.02 -3.83
C MET A 1 2.25 -3.77 -3.04
N TYR A 2 3.28 -3.03 -3.43
CA TYR A 2 3.72 -1.84 -2.70
C TYR A 2 3.01 -0.59 -3.25
N LYS A 3 2.73 0.38 -2.38
CA LYS A 3 2.13 1.68 -2.73
C LYS A 3 2.83 2.36 -3.93
N ARG A 4 4.18 2.34 -3.98
CA ARG A 4 4.96 2.90 -5.08
C ARG A 4 4.65 2.25 -6.43
N GLN A 5 4.42 0.93 -6.48
CA GLN A 5 4.09 0.22 -7.72
C GLN A 5 2.72 0.64 -8.26
N ILE A 6 1.78 0.97 -7.39
CA ILE A 6 0.46 1.50 -7.78
C ILE A 6 0.65 2.83 -8.49
N LEU A 7 1.31 3.78 -7.84
CA LEU A 7 1.56 5.11 -8.40
C LEU A 7 2.33 5.04 -9.72
N ASP A 8 3.44 4.27 -9.77
CA ASP A 8 4.26 4.12 -10.97
C ASP A 8 3.47 3.56 -12.14
N TRP A 9 2.58 2.62 -11.88
CA TRP A 9 1.72 2.06 -12.93
C TRP A 9 0.76 3.12 -13.48
N TYR A 10 0.07 3.87 -12.62
CA TYR A 10 -0.86 4.90 -13.06
C TYR A 10 -0.17 6.02 -13.83
N LEU A 11 1.00 6.48 -13.37
CA LEU A 11 1.80 7.50 -14.08
C LEU A 11 2.27 7.03 -15.46
N ALA A 12 2.53 5.73 -15.63
CA ALA A 12 3.01 5.17 -16.89
C ALA A 12 1.87 4.84 -17.88
N ASN A 13 0.64 4.62 -17.40
CA ASN A 13 -0.46 4.08 -18.21
C ASN A 13 -1.67 5.01 -18.31
N THR A 14 -1.65 6.15 -17.63
CA THR A 14 -2.77 7.11 -17.64
C THR A 14 -2.25 8.54 -17.64
N ASP A 15 -3.11 9.50 -17.97
CA ASP A 15 -2.82 10.94 -17.87
C ASP A 15 -3.01 11.49 -16.45
N LEU A 16 -2.72 10.67 -15.42
CA LEU A 16 -2.91 11.05 -14.03
C LEU A 16 -2.08 12.29 -13.68
N GLN A 17 -2.75 13.32 -13.19
CA GLN A 17 -2.12 14.50 -12.61
C GLN A 17 -2.25 14.42 -11.08
N ILE A 18 -1.15 14.63 -10.38
CA ILE A 18 -1.11 14.63 -8.92
C ILE A 18 -0.87 16.06 -8.46
N ALA A 19 -1.90 16.71 -7.96
CA ALA A 19 -1.81 18.04 -7.37
C ALA A 19 -1.40 17.99 -5.89
N GLY A 20 -1.70 16.88 -5.22
CA GLY A 20 -1.37 16.68 -3.82
C GLY A 20 -1.36 15.20 -3.42
N PRO A 21 -0.98 14.89 -2.16
CA PRO A 21 -0.87 13.52 -1.68
C PRO A 21 -2.21 12.76 -1.72
N GLU A 22 -3.33 13.48 -1.66
CA GLU A 22 -4.67 12.89 -1.75
C GLU A 22 -5.00 12.34 -3.14
N ASP A 23 -4.30 12.80 -4.19
CA ASP A 23 -4.47 12.33 -5.55
C ASP A 23 -3.61 11.09 -5.84
N ASP A 24 -2.65 10.77 -4.96
CA ASP A 24 -1.82 9.57 -5.11
C ASP A 24 -2.67 8.30 -4.96
N PRO A 25 -2.79 7.48 -6.02
CA PRO A 25 -3.59 6.25 -5.98
C PRO A 25 -3.09 5.24 -4.95
N GLY A 26 -1.80 5.26 -4.60
CA GLY A 26 -1.24 4.44 -3.53
C GLY A 26 -1.68 4.90 -2.15
N VAL A 27 -1.69 6.21 -1.87
CA VAL A 27 -2.25 6.79 -0.64
C VAL A 27 -3.72 6.45 -0.52
N ARG A 28 -4.49 6.67 -1.58
CA ARG A 28 -5.93 6.35 -1.64
C ARG A 28 -6.19 4.86 -1.39
N SER A 29 -5.35 3.98 -1.93
CA SER A 29 -5.47 2.54 -1.71
C SER A 29 -5.26 2.16 -0.24
N VAL A 30 -4.20 2.67 0.42
CA VAL A 30 -3.94 2.40 1.84
C VAL A 30 -5.08 2.95 2.71
N ARG A 31 -5.58 4.15 2.43
CA ARG A 31 -6.72 4.75 3.13
C ARG A 31 -7.96 3.86 3.04
N ARG A 32 -8.35 3.43 1.83
CA ARG A 32 -9.49 2.54 1.60
C ARG A 32 -9.38 1.22 2.37
N ILE A 33 -8.19 0.61 2.38
CA ILE A 33 -7.94 -0.63 3.13
C ILE A 33 -8.10 -0.39 4.64
N TYR A 34 -7.52 0.70 5.16
CA TYR A 34 -7.63 1.07 6.57
C TYR A 34 -9.09 1.27 6.98
N GLU A 35 -9.82 2.11 6.23
CA GLU A 35 -11.23 2.41 6.48
C GLU A 35 -12.09 1.13 6.46
N HIS A 36 -11.89 0.27 5.45
CA HIS A 36 -12.58 -1.01 5.36
C HIS A 36 -12.31 -1.90 6.57
N TYR A 37 -11.03 -2.05 6.95
CA TYR A 37 -10.69 -2.92 8.07
C TYR A 37 -11.20 -2.39 9.40
N LYS A 38 -11.09 -1.09 9.65
CA LYS A 38 -11.59 -0.49 10.90
C LYS A 38 -13.12 -0.47 10.97
N LYS A 39 -13.79 -0.29 9.84
CA LYS A 39 -15.25 -0.33 9.76
C LYS A 39 -15.84 -1.71 10.04
N HIS A 40 -15.11 -2.77 9.75
CA HIS A 40 -15.56 -4.16 9.89
C HIS A 40 -14.84 -4.94 11.00
N ASP A 41 -14.15 -4.24 11.91
CA ASP A 41 -13.40 -4.81 13.04
C ASP A 41 -12.39 -5.91 12.66
N TYR A 42 -11.74 -5.77 11.50
CA TYR A 42 -10.65 -6.66 11.16
C TYR A 42 -9.41 -6.34 12.00
N ARG A 43 -8.83 -7.37 12.63
CA ARG A 43 -7.62 -7.25 13.45
C ARG A 43 -6.33 -7.09 12.64
N THR A 44 -6.41 -7.22 11.32
CA THR A 44 -5.26 -7.11 10.43
C THR A 44 -4.66 -5.71 10.53
N VAL A 45 -3.35 -5.65 10.78
CA VAL A 45 -2.58 -4.41 10.82
C VAL A 45 -2.38 -3.88 9.41
N VAL A 46 -2.75 -2.63 9.19
CA VAL A 46 -2.51 -1.93 7.91
C VAL A 46 -1.19 -1.19 7.99
N MET A 47 -0.28 -1.46 7.05
CA MET A 47 1.02 -0.81 6.98
C MET A 47 1.22 -0.11 5.63
N GLY A 48 1.36 1.22 5.65
CA GLY A 48 1.82 1.98 4.51
C GLY A 48 3.34 1.88 4.36
N ALA A 49 3.83 1.82 3.13
CA ALA A 49 5.25 1.70 2.84
C ALA A 49 5.62 2.34 1.49
N SER A 50 6.92 2.57 1.28
CA SER A 50 7.49 3.06 0.01
C SER A 50 7.03 4.47 -0.36
N PHE A 51 7.17 5.38 0.58
CA PHE A 51 6.88 6.81 0.41
C PHE A 51 7.95 7.52 -0.43
N ARG A 52 7.55 8.57 -1.15
CA ARG A 52 8.42 9.42 -1.96
C ARG A 52 8.64 10.80 -1.34
N ASN A 53 7.69 11.28 -0.55
CA ASN A 53 7.73 12.60 0.09
C ASN A 53 6.98 12.56 1.43
N ALA A 54 7.18 13.60 2.25
CA ALA A 54 6.56 13.76 3.55
C ALA A 54 5.02 13.86 3.46
N GLY A 55 4.50 14.57 2.48
CA GLY A 55 3.06 14.76 2.32
C GLY A 55 2.27 13.44 2.17
N GLU A 56 2.85 12.43 1.52
CA GLU A 56 2.23 11.08 1.44
C GLU A 56 2.16 10.40 2.81
N ILE A 57 3.13 10.67 3.68
CA ILE A 57 3.19 10.13 5.05
C ILE A 57 2.15 10.84 5.92
N GLU A 58 2.11 12.16 5.84
CA GLU A 58 1.18 13.03 6.56
C GLU A 58 -0.27 12.71 6.19
N ALA A 59 -0.55 12.47 4.90
CA ALA A 59 -1.88 12.05 4.42
C ALA A 59 -2.34 10.70 4.99
N LEU A 60 -1.43 9.89 5.53
CA LEU A 60 -1.71 8.62 6.20
C LEU A 60 -1.48 8.67 7.72
N ALA A 61 -1.37 9.87 8.30
CA ALA A 61 -1.24 10.05 9.75
C ALA A 61 -2.41 9.37 10.48
N GLY A 62 -2.10 8.46 11.37
CA GLY A 62 -3.09 7.62 12.08
C GLY A 62 -3.23 6.20 11.54
N CYS A 63 -2.52 5.82 10.46
CA CYS A 63 -2.39 4.43 10.01
C CYS A 63 -1.78 3.57 11.12
N ASP A 64 -2.08 2.26 11.14
CA ASP A 64 -1.57 1.36 12.19
C ASP A 64 -0.04 1.33 12.22
N ARG A 65 0.59 1.30 11.04
CA ARG A 65 2.05 1.29 10.85
C ARG A 65 2.43 2.02 9.57
N LEU A 66 3.60 2.64 9.57
CA LEU A 66 4.23 3.23 8.39
C LEU A 66 5.70 2.84 8.36
N THR A 67 6.18 2.33 7.23
CA THR A 67 7.61 2.09 7.01
C THR A 67 8.17 3.29 6.26
N ILE A 68 8.99 4.08 6.94
CA ILE A 68 9.52 5.36 6.46
C ILE A 68 11.04 5.23 6.33
N SER A 69 11.62 5.75 5.23
CA SER A 69 13.07 5.81 5.07
C SER A 69 13.73 6.81 6.03
N PRO A 70 15.00 6.61 6.40
CA PRO A 70 15.72 7.56 7.28
C PRO A 70 15.65 9.00 6.80
N ASP A 71 15.89 9.25 5.51
CA ASP A 71 15.89 10.60 4.93
C ASP A 71 14.53 11.32 5.12
N LEU A 72 13.42 10.58 4.92
CA LEU A 72 12.08 11.14 5.15
C LEU A 72 11.78 11.32 6.63
N MET A 73 12.32 10.45 7.50
CA MET A 73 12.23 10.61 8.95
C MET A 73 12.93 11.89 9.44
N GLU A 74 14.12 12.17 8.91
CA GLU A 74 14.86 13.40 9.22
C GLU A 74 14.09 14.65 8.77
N GLY A 75 13.50 14.61 7.56
CA GLY A 75 12.64 15.68 7.06
C GLY A 75 11.43 15.95 7.95
N LEU A 76 10.73 14.88 8.34
CA LEU A 76 9.58 14.98 9.26
C LEU A 76 9.99 15.49 10.66
N ALA A 77 11.16 15.10 11.16
CA ALA A 77 11.65 15.58 12.46
C ALA A 77 12.02 17.06 12.44
N ALA A 78 12.35 17.62 11.30
CA ALA A 78 12.66 19.03 11.11
C ALA A 78 11.39 19.90 10.85
N ASP A 79 10.27 19.28 10.54
CA ASP A 79 8.99 19.97 10.36
C ASP A 79 8.30 20.14 11.73
N HIS A 80 7.94 21.36 12.06
CA HIS A 80 7.25 21.74 13.31
C HIS A 80 5.81 22.19 13.06
N ALA A 81 5.28 21.96 11.85
CA ALA A 81 3.88 22.25 11.56
C ALA A 81 2.95 21.27 12.27
N ASP A 82 1.73 21.70 12.53
CA ASP A 82 0.70 20.83 13.10
C ASP A 82 0.40 19.65 12.17
N LEU A 83 0.45 18.45 12.71
CA LEU A 83 0.13 17.22 12.00
C LEU A 83 -1.22 16.65 12.48
N PRO A 84 -2.34 17.02 11.87
CA PRO A 84 -3.63 16.46 12.23
C PRO A 84 -3.73 14.99 11.84
N ARG A 85 -4.40 14.21 12.69
CA ARG A 85 -4.68 12.81 12.38
C ARG A 85 -5.64 12.71 11.19
N GLN A 86 -5.23 12.05 10.14
CA GLN A 86 -5.98 11.87 8.89
C GLN A 86 -6.84 10.59 8.91
N LEU A 87 -6.30 9.50 9.44
CA LEU A 87 -6.98 8.21 9.50
C LEU A 87 -7.57 7.99 10.89
N ILE A 88 -8.90 8.14 10.98
CA ILE A 88 -9.67 7.99 12.20
C ILE A 88 -10.47 6.68 12.09
N PRO A 89 -10.36 5.74 13.06
CA PRO A 89 -11.18 4.53 13.06
C PRO A 89 -12.67 4.86 13.05
N ALA A 90 -13.46 4.08 12.31
CA ALA A 90 -14.91 4.21 12.33
C ALA A 90 -15.45 4.04 13.75
N GLN A 91 -16.40 4.87 14.15
CA GLN A 91 -17.09 4.75 15.44
C GLN A 91 -18.14 3.64 15.42
N ASP A 92 -18.82 3.50 14.28
CA ASP A 92 -19.82 2.45 14.07
C ASP A 92 -19.19 1.25 13.37
N ILE A 93 -19.18 0.13 14.08
CA ILE A 93 -18.70 -1.14 13.54
C ILE A 93 -19.84 -1.84 12.80
N LEU A 94 -19.62 -2.11 11.53
CA LEU A 94 -20.57 -2.84 10.68
C LEU A 94 -20.15 -4.30 10.53
N LYS A 95 -21.14 -5.16 10.35
CA LYS A 95 -20.86 -6.56 10.01
C LYS A 95 -20.04 -6.63 8.73
N ALA A 96 -19.00 -7.47 8.72
CA ALA A 96 -18.20 -7.70 7.53
C ALA A 96 -19.07 -8.22 6.38
N PRO A 97 -18.82 -7.76 5.13
CA PRO A 97 -19.49 -8.30 3.96
C PRO A 97 -19.20 -9.81 3.81
N PRO A 98 -20.04 -10.56 3.10
CA PRO A 98 -19.75 -11.95 2.77
C PRO A 98 -18.39 -12.07 2.08
N ALA A 99 -17.67 -13.15 2.36
CA ALA A 99 -16.45 -13.44 1.62
C ALA A 99 -16.78 -13.71 0.15
N LEU A 100 -15.93 -13.21 -0.75
CA LEU A 100 -16.02 -13.55 -2.17
C LEU A 100 -15.75 -15.05 -2.37
N SER A 101 -16.43 -15.66 -3.31
CA SER A 101 -16.02 -16.96 -3.84
C SER A 101 -14.69 -16.83 -4.59
N GLU A 102 -13.99 -17.96 -4.78
CA GLU A 102 -12.75 -17.96 -5.56
C GLU A 102 -12.94 -17.41 -6.98
N GLY A 103 -14.05 -17.75 -7.64
CA GLY A 103 -14.39 -17.26 -8.98
C GLY A 103 -14.58 -15.74 -9.01
N GLU A 104 -15.35 -15.18 -8.09
CA GLU A 104 -15.55 -13.73 -7.97
C GLU A 104 -14.24 -12.99 -7.66
N PHE A 105 -13.42 -13.52 -6.77
CA PHE A 105 -12.12 -12.94 -6.46
C PHE A 105 -11.19 -12.94 -7.67
N ARG A 106 -11.07 -14.08 -8.37
CA ARG A 106 -10.23 -14.19 -9.57
C ARG A 106 -10.70 -13.26 -10.69
N TRP A 107 -12.01 -13.14 -10.85
CA TRP A 107 -12.58 -12.23 -11.85
C TRP A 107 -12.29 -10.77 -11.50
N ALA A 108 -12.52 -10.35 -10.26
CA ALA A 108 -12.22 -8.99 -9.81
C ALA A 108 -10.74 -8.63 -9.96
N VAL A 109 -9.82 -9.55 -9.67
CA VAL A 109 -8.38 -9.35 -9.91
C VAL A 109 -8.08 -9.21 -11.40
N ASN A 110 -8.74 -9.98 -12.26
CA ASN A 110 -8.53 -9.91 -13.71
C ASN A 110 -9.07 -8.61 -14.32
N GLU A 111 -10.17 -8.08 -13.81
CA GLU A 111 -10.74 -6.80 -14.28
C GLU A 111 -9.89 -5.58 -13.89
N ASP A 112 -9.09 -5.68 -12.84
CA ASP A 112 -8.15 -4.63 -12.45
C ASP A 112 -6.79 -4.86 -13.13
N GLN A 113 -6.57 -4.16 -14.23
CA GLN A 113 -5.34 -4.30 -15.03
C GLN A 113 -4.09 -4.01 -14.20
N MET A 114 -4.07 -2.97 -13.40
CA MET A 114 -2.93 -2.61 -12.55
C MET A 114 -2.61 -3.73 -11.55
N VAL A 115 -3.64 -4.27 -10.89
CA VAL A 115 -3.49 -5.38 -9.93
C VAL A 115 -2.95 -6.61 -10.61
N THR A 116 -3.54 -7.01 -11.75
CA THR A 116 -3.13 -8.19 -12.51
C THR A 116 -1.68 -8.11 -12.95
N GLU A 117 -1.26 -7.00 -13.55
CA GLU A 117 0.10 -6.82 -14.03
C GLU A 117 1.11 -6.78 -12.89
N LYS A 118 0.87 -5.96 -11.86
CA LYS A 118 1.84 -5.76 -10.77
C LYS A 118 1.91 -6.93 -9.81
N LEU A 119 0.83 -7.65 -9.59
CA LEU A 119 0.85 -8.87 -8.78
C LEU A 119 1.64 -9.97 -9.48
N ALA A 120 1.35 -10.22 -10.75
CA ALA A 120 2.03 -11.25 -11.54
C ALA A 120 3.54 -10.95 -11.71
N GLU A 121 3.91 -9.69 -11.99
CA GLU A 121 5.31 -9.25 -12.04
C GLU A 121 6.00 -9.49 -10.70
N GLY A 122 5.38 -9.06 -9.59
CA GLY A 122 5.94 -9.21 -8.24
C GLY A 122 6.19 -10.68 -7.87
N ILE A 123 5.24 -11.56 -8.14
CA ILE A 123 5.39 -13.01 -7.87
C ILE A 123 6.58 -13.57 -8.66
N ARG A 124 6.70 -13.28 -9.96
CA ARG A 124 7.83 -13.76 -10.77
C ARG A 124 9.18 -13.27 -10.26
N ARG A 125 9.27 -11.97 -9.91
CA ARG A 125 10.53 -11.39 -9.40
C ARG A 125 10.94 -11.99 -8.07
N PHE A 126 10.03 -12.11 -7.12
CA PHE A 126 10.34 -12.69 -5.81
C PHE A 126 10.69 -14.17 -5.90
N ALA A 127 10.04 -14.94 -6.78
CA ALA A 127 10.42 -16.31 -7.03
C ALA A 127 11.85 -16.43 -7.62
N ALA A 128 12.22 -15.55 -8.54
CA ALA A 128 13.57 -15.50 -9.09
C ALA A 128 14.62 -15.12 -8.02
N ASP A 129 14.32 -14.15 -7.16
CA ASP A 129 15.20 -13.73 -6.08
C ASP A 129 15.34 -14.84 -5.01
N GLN A 130 14.28 -15.56 -4.71
CA GLN A 130 14.30 -16.72 -3.83
C GLN A 130 15.25 -17.82 -4.37
N LEU A 131 15.14 -18.16 -5.66
CA LEU A 131 16.02 -19.14 -6.28
C LEU A 131 17.50 -18.71 -6.24
N ARG A 132 17.79 -17.42 -6.43
CA ARG A 132 19.16 -16.90 -6.31
C ARG A 132 19.70 -17.05 -4.88
N LEU A 133 18.89 -16.74 -3.88
CA LEU A 133 19.27 -16.91 -2.49
C LEU A 133 19.56 -18.39 -2.17
N GLU A 134 18.71 -19.30 -2.60
CA GLU A 134 18.91 -20.75 -2.42
C GLU A 134 20.21 -21.23 -3.08
N GLN A 135 20.52 -20.75 -4.29
CA GLN A 135 21.78 -21.09 -4.98
C GLN A 135 23.00 -20.57 -4.24
N LEU A 136 22.96 -19.34 -3.70
CA LEU A 136 24.05 -18.79 -2.89
C LEU A 136 24.29 -19.63 -1.64
N LEU A 137 23.24 -19.97 -0.91
CA LEU A 137 23.34 -20.79 0.30
C LEU A 137 23.82 -22.21 0.02
N ALA A 138 23.46 -22.79 -1.14
CA ALA A 138 23.92 -24.13 -1.55
C ALA A 138 25.37 -24.14 -2.04
N ALA A 139 25.91 -23.02 -2.52
CA ALA A 139 27.28 -22.90 -2.98
C ALA A 139 28.30 -22.78 -1.83
N ASP A 140 27.86 -22.37 -0.64
CA ASP A 140 28.68 -22.23 0.56
C ASP A 140 28.83 -23.55 1.37
N HIS A 141 28.27 -24.64 0.87
CA HIS A 141 28.37 -26.00 1.42
C HIS A 141 29.03 -26.97 0.44
#